data_03a9d5cdb86d2ee81fcdaa441b8ffcdd
#
_entry.id   03a9d5cdb86d2ee81fcdaa441b8ffcdd
#
_cell.length_a   1.000
_cell.length_b   1.000
_cell.length_c   1.000
_cell.angle_alpha   90.00
_cell.angle_beta   90.00
_cell.angle_gamma   90.00
#
_symmetry.space_group_name_H-M   'P 1'
#
loop_
_entity.id
_entity.type
_entity.pdbx_description
1 polymer ?
#
loop_
_entity_poly.entity_id
_entity_poly.type
_entity_poly.pdbx_seq_one_letter_code
_entity_poly.pdbx_strand_id
1 'polypeptide(L)'
;MSDSLKLYVKTWCPWCVMAEDWLRGHGYRYQQIDVERSRADYDEMIRISGQRFTPTLVTGDGKVLPDFGPDELASFLKEHSIVP
;
A
#
# COMPACT_ATOMS: atom_id res chain seq x y z
N MET A 1 12.31 6.17 13.83
CA MET A 1 11.93 6.67 12.50
C MET A 1 10.77 5.84 11.98
N SER A 2 9.75 6.50 11.48
CA SER A 2 8.65 5.79 10.85
C SER A 2 9.10 5.26 9.47
N ASP A 3 8.62 4.08 9.10
CA ASP A 3 8.87 3.55 7.77
C ASP A 3 8.23 4.43 6.70
N SER A 4 8.88 4.52 5.56
CA SER A 4 8.32 5.17 4.38
C SER A 4 7.40 4.19 3.68
N LEU A 5 6.09 4.41 3.80
CA LEU A 5 5.10 3.55 3.17
C LEU A 5 4.66 4.16 1.85
N LYS A 6 4.61 3.34 0.81
CA LYS A 6 4.01 3.70 -0.48
C LYS A 6 2.80 2.82 -0.71
N LEU A 7 1.67 3.44 -1.00
CA LEU A 7 0.43 2.72 -1.28
C LEU A 7 0.00 2.99 -2.71
N TYR A 8 0.05 1.96 -3.53
CA TYR A 8 -0.39 2.02 -4.93
C TYR A 8 -1.88 1.76 -4.98
N VAL A 9 -2.62 2.68 -5.57
CA VAL A 9 -4.09 2.66 -5.55
C VAL A 9 -4.67 2.97 -6.93
N LYS A 10 -5.96 2.67 -7.07
CA LYS A 10 -6.83 3.15 -8.16
C LYS A 10 -7.99 3.90 -7.52
N THR A 11 -8.47 4.96 -8.18
CA THR A 11 -9.47 5.84 -7.57
C THR A 11 -10.83 5.18 -7.35
N TRP A 12 -11.17 4.18 -8.16
CA TRP A 12 -12.46 3.49 -8.09
C TRP A 12 -12.43 2.23 -7.23
N CYS A 13 -11.33 1.93 -6.60
CA CYS A 13 -11.09 0.67 -5.90
C CYS A 13 -11.60 0.73 -4.46
N PRO A 14 -12.67 0.00 -4.09
CA PRO A 14 -13.18 0.03 -2.71
C PRO A 14 -12.16 -0.46 -1.69
N TRP A 15 -11.39 -1.49 -2.03
CA TRP A 15 -10.35 -2.01 -1.15
C TRP A 15 -9.24 -0.99 -0.92
N CYS A 16 -8.94 -0.15 -1.93
CA CYS A 16 -7.98 0.94 -1.79
C CYS A 16 -8.49 1.99 -0.81
N VAL A 17 -9.77 2.35 -0.91
CA VAL A 17 -10.40 3.30 0.03
C VAL A 17 -10.32 2.75 1.46
N MET A 18 -10.64 1.47 1.64
CA MET A 18 -10.60 0.84 2.95
C MET A 18 -9.19 0.83 3.52
N ALA A 19 -8.19 0.55 2.69
CA ALA A 19 -6.79 0.56 3.12
C ALA A 19 -6.35 1.96 3.57
N GLU A 20 -6.70 2.99 2.79
CA GLU A 20 -6.34 4.35 3.14
C GLU A 20 -7.04 4.82 4.42
N ASP A 21 -8.32 4.49 4.57
CA ASP A 21 -9.07 4.84 5.78
C ASP A 21 -8.45 4.17 7.01
N TRP A 22 -8.07 2.90 6.87
CA TRP A 22 -7.44 2.18 7.96
C TRP A 22 -6.10 2.80 8.36
N LEU A 23 -5.25 3.10 7.38
CA LEU A 23 -3.94 3.70 7.64
C LEU A 23 -4.08 5.06 8.31
N ARG A 24 -4.95 5.93 7.79
CA ARG A 24 -5.16 7.25 8.38
C ARG A 24 -5.77 7.15 9.78
N GLY A 25 -6.74 6.25 9.96
CA GLY A 25 -7.40 6.07 11.24
C GLY A 25 -6.48 5.57 12.34
N HIS A 26 -5.40 4.86 11.97
CA HIS A 26 -4.42 4.34 12.92
C HIS A 26 -3.15 5.20 12.98
N GLY A 27 -3.17 6.39 12.38
CA GLY A 27 -2.07 7.34 12.50
C GLY A 27 -0.87 7.08 11.61
N TYR A 28 -1.01 6.22 10.61
CA TYR A 28 0.09 5.93 9.68
C TYR A 28 0.19 7.02 8.61
N ARG A 29 1.42 7.36 8.26
CA ARG A 29 1.71 8.22 7.12
C ARG A 29 2.12 7.34 5.96
N TYR A 30 1.70 7.73 4.75
CA TYR A 30 2.04 6.98 3.55
C TYR A 30 1.97 7.90 2.34
N GLN A 31 2.67 7.53 1.28
CA GLN A 31 2.58 8.20 -0.01
C GLN A 31 1.55 7.47 -0.85
N GLN A 32 0.52 8.19 -1.29
CA GLN A 32 -0.48 7.65 -2.20
C GLN A 32 0.05 7.74 -3.63
N ILE A 33 0.03 6.62 -4.35
CA ILE A 33 0.46 6.57 -5.75
C ILE A 33 -0.70 6.03 -6.57
N ASP A 34 -1.31 6.90 -7.37
CA ASP A 34 -2.42 6.54 -8.24
C ASP A 34 -1.86 5.98 -9.54
N VAL A 35 -1.97 4.66 -9.72
CA VAL A 35 -1.38 3.97 -10.87
C VAL A 35 -2.15 4.20 -12.17
N GLU A 36 -3.34 4.79 -12.09
CA GLU A 36 -4.10 5.14 -13.29
C GLU A 36 -3.65 6.47 -13.88
N ARG A 37 -2.98 7.31 -13.09
CA ARG A 37 -2.50 8.62 -13.52
C ARG A 37 -1.10 8.56 -14.13
N SER A 38 -0.37 7.47 -13.90
CA SER A 38 1.00 7.35 -14.38
C SER A 38 1.29 5.90 -14.79
N ARG A 39 1.54 5.70 -16.07
CA ARG A 39 1.91 4.38 -16.58
C ARG A 39 3.21 3.89 -15.95
N ALA A 40 4.15 4.80 -15.71
CA ALA A 40 5.42 4.47 -15.09
C ALA A 40 5.20 3.91 -13.68
N ASP A 41 4.28 4.50 -12.92
CA ASP A 41 3.98 4.03 -11.56
C ASP A 41 3.26 2.67 -11.60
N TYR A 42 2.38 2.47 -12.56
CA TYR A 42 1.72 1.19 -12.74
C TYR A 42 2.74 0.08 -13.05
N ASP A 43 3.63 0.36 -13.99
CA ASP A 43 4.68 -0.60 -14.37
C ASP A 43 5.63 -0.90 -13.20
N GLU A 44 5.95 0.12 -12.40
CA GLU A 44 6.78 -0.06 -11.21
C GLU A 44 6.09 -0.94 -10.17
N MET A 45 4.80 -0.75 -9.94
CA MET A 45 4.04 -1.60 -9.03
C MET A 45 4.10 -3.07 -9.47
N ILE A 46 3.91 -3.33 -10.77
CA ILE A 46 3.98 -4.68 -11.32
C ILE A 46 5.38 -5.26 -11.13
N ARG A 47 6.41 -4.47 -11.40
CA ARG A 47 7.80 -4.91 -11.26
C ARG A 47 8.13 -5.30 -9.82
N ILE A 48 7.67 -4.50 -8.86
CA ILE A 48 7.97 -4.72 -7.44
C ILE A 48 7.15 -5.86 -6.87
N SER A 49 5.87 -5.94 -7.21
CA SER A 49 4.94 -6.87 -6.58
C SER A 49 4.68 -8.15 -7.37
N GLY A 50 5.04 -8.18 -8.64
CA GLY A 50 4.79 -9.33 -9.50
C GLY A 50 3.32 -9.49 -9.88
N GLN A 51 2.48 -8.48 -9.66
CA GLN A 51 1.05 -8.54 -9.97
C GLN A 51 0.52 -7.12 -10.23
N ARG A 52 -0.70 -7.01 -10.71
CA ARG A 52 -1.27 -5.73 -11.19
C ARG A 52 -2.45 -5.22 -10.37
N PHE A 53 -2.74 -5.84 -9.24
CA PHE A 53 -3.91 -5.48 -8.45
C PHE A 53 -3.59 -4.41 -7.41
N THR A 54 -4.60 -3.66 -7.00
CA THR A 54 -4.52 -2.66 -5.96
C THR A 54 -5.51 -3.02 -4.86
N PRO A 55 -5.26 -2.59 -3.62
CA PRO A 55 -4.10 -1.83 -3.17
C PRO A 55 -2.84 -2.71 -3.08
N THR A 56 -1.68 -2.07 -3.26
CA THR A 56 -0.37 -2.70 -3.07
C THR A 56 0.46 -1.79 -2.18
N LEU A 57 0.96 -2.32 -1.07
CA LEU A 57 1.76 -1.58 -0.11
C LEU A 57 3.23 -1.97 -0.23
N VAL A 58 4.11 -0.98 -0.25
CA VAL A 58 5.55 -1.20 -0.27
C VAL A 58 6.17 -0.42 0.89
N THR A 59 6.99 -1.09 1.69
CA THR A 59 7.68 -0.47 2.81
C THR A 59 8.99 0.15 2.37
N GLY A 60 9.57 0.99 3.23
CA GLY A 60 10.85 1.63 2.94
C GLY A 60 12.00 0.66 2.76
N ASP A 61 11.92 -0.52 3.38
CA ASP A 61 12.94 -1.57 3.27
C ASP A 61 12.61 -2.61 2.20
N GLY A 62 11.60 -2.34 1.36
CA GLY A 62 11.31 -3.16 0.19
C GLY A 62 10.37 -4.34 0.40
N LYS A 63 9.71 -4.44 1.55
CA LYS A 63 8.69 -5.47 1.76
C LYS A 63 7.41 -5.09 1.03
N VAL A 64 6.68 -6.08 0.52
CA VAL A 64 5.52 -5.84 -0.33
C VAL A 64 4.32 -6.62 0.20
N LEU A 65 3.17 -5.95 0.29
CA LEU A 65 1.89 -6.60 0.56
C LEU A 65 0.98 -6.32 -0.64
N PRO A 66 0.76 -7.30 -1.53
CA PRO A 66 -0.06 -7.09 -2.71
C PRO A 66 -1.50 -7.50 -2.48
N ASP A 67 -2.43 -6.79 -3.12
CA ASP A 67 -3.84 -7.18 -3.23
C ASP A 67 -4.45 -7.61 -1.89
N PHE A 68 -4.61 -6.66 -0.97
CA PHE A 68 -4.97 -6.96 0.42
C PHE A 68 -6.23 -6.22 0.87
N GLY A 69 -6.82 -6.74 1.97
CA GLY A 69 -7.86 -6.05 2.73
C GLY A 69 -7.31 -5.54 4.07
N PRO A 70 -8.17 -4.86 4.87
CA PRO A 70 -7.72 -4.26 6.14
C PRO A 70 -7.16 -5.27 7.15
N ASP A 71 -7.69 -6.49 7.20
CA ASP A 71 -7.21 -7.50 8.13
C ASP A 71 -5.79 -7.94 7.80
N GLU A 72 -5.52 -8.16 6.52
CA GLU A 72 -4.17 -8.53 6.06
C GLU A 72 -3.21 -7.37 6.27
N LEU A 73 -3.67 -6.14 6.06
CA LEU A 73 -2.85 -4.95 6.31
C LEU A 73 -2.43 -4.86 7.77
N ALA A 74 -3.37 -5.02 8.69
CA ALA A 74 -3.09 -4.97 10.12
C ALA A 74 -2.07 -6.05 10.52
N SER A 75 -2.26 -7.27 10.03
CA SER A 75 -1.36 -8.39 10.32
C SER A 75 0.03 -8.16 9.76
N PHE A 76 0.12 -7.65 8.54
CA PHE A 76 1.40 -7.36 7.88
C PHE A 76 2.20 -6.31 8.66
N LEU A 77 1.57 -5.21 9.04
CA LEU A 77 2.24 -4.15 9.77
C LEU A 77 2.71 -4.63 11.14
N LYS A 78 1.90 -5.44 11.80
CA LYS A 78 2.27 -6.02 13.09
C LYS A 78 3.43 -7.01 12.95
N GLU A 79 3.37 -7.88 11.95
CA GLU A 79 4.39 -8.90 11.71
C GLU A 79 5.76 -8.28 11.45
N HIS A 80 5.79 -7.15 10.75
CA HIS A 80 7.03 -6.47 10.40
C HIS A 80 7.40 -5.35 11.37
N SER A 81 6.69 -5.24 12.49
CA SER A 81 6.94 -4.23 13.52
C SER A 81 6.90 -2.80 12.99
N ILE A 82 6.02 -2.54 12.04
CA ILE A 82 5.85 -1.21 11.46
C ILE A 82 4.80 -0.47 12.27
N VAL A 83 5.22 0.62 12.91
CA VAL A 83 4.35 1.44 13.76
C VAL A 83 4.14 2.82 13.13
N PRO A 84 3.03 3.49 13.49
CA PRO A 84 2.75 4.83 12.96
C PRO A 84 3.71 5.91 13.42
#